data_49594417be3f116cc1773d7595d49247
#
_entry.id   49594417be3f116cc1773d7595d49247
#
_cell.length_a   1.000
_cell.length_b   1.000
_cell.length_c   1.000
_cell.angle_alpha   90.00
_cell.angle_beta   90.00
_cell.angle_gamma   90.00
#
_symmetry.space_group_name_H-M   'P 1'
#
loop_
_entity.id
_entity.type
_entity.pdbx_description
1 polymer ?
#
loop_
_entity_poly.entity_id
_entity_poly.type
_entity_poly.pdbx_seq_one_letter_code
_entity_poly.pdbx_strand_id
1 'polypeptide(L)'
;MIVCIAEKPSVAKDIADVLGAKTKHDGYIEGNGYQVTWTFGHLCTLKEPHDYTPNWKNWSLGSLPMIPPRFGIKLIEDKGIEKQFKIIESLMQKADGIINCGDAGQEGELIQRWVMQKAGAKCPVKRLWISSLTEESIREGFSRLQDQDAFKSLYEAGLCRAIGDWLLGMNATRLYTMKYRSGNSRQILSIGRVQTPTLALVVNRQKEIENFKPEQYWELKTVYRDTTFSYTKGKFTKIEDGQALLEEIRPLNFVITDVTRKEGKDYAPRLFDLTSLQVECNRKYGYSADDTLKTIQSLYEKKITTYPRVDTTFLSDDIYPKCPGILKGLKDYAQFTAPLEGIRLPKTKRVFDNSKVTDHHAIIPTGVYPNNLTPQERAVFDLIARRFIAVFYPDCLYAQTTVLGKAGRAEFKTTGREILKPGWRVLFDKEKQEDKQDDEERILPQFTVDESGPHAPELQEKWTTPPKPYTEATLLRAMETAGKLVNDEELRDAMKENGIGRPSTRAAIIETLYKRGYMRKEKKNLYPTPTGTGLIDLIHEELLKSAELTGIWEKHLREIERGQYQPAQFMDELKQMVTTLVHDVLSDNSSRL
;
A
#
# COMPACT_ATOMS: atom_id res chain seq x y z
N MET A 1 -33.38 6.84 23.73
CA MET A 1 -32.02 6.28 23.82
C MET A 1 -31.27 6.52 22.52
N ILE A 2 -30.01 6.90 22.61
CA ILE A 2 -29.13 7.02 21.45
C ILE A 2 -28.33 5.73 21.28
N VAL A 3 -28.39 5.12 20.12
CA VAL A 3 -27.65 3.90 19.79
C VAL A 3 -26.35 4.27 19.08
N CYS A 4 -25.22 3.90 19.68
CA CYS A 4 -23.91 3.99 19.03
C CYS A 4 -23.56 2.62 18.45
N ILE A 5 -23.13 2.55 17.19
CA ILE A 5 -22.71 1.31 16.56
C ILE A 5 -21.25 1.42 16.12
N ALA A 6 -20.39 0.61 16.75
CA ALA A 6 -18.97 0.50 16.41
C ALA A 6 -18.69 -0.71 15.51
N GLU A 7 -17.53 -0.73 14.85
CA GLU A 7 -17.17 -1.83 13.96
C GLU A 7 -16.69 -3.10 14.69
N LYS A 8 -16.28 -2.96 15.96
CA LYS A 8 -15.75 -4.05 16.79
C LYS A 8 -16.11 -3.90 18.27
N PRO A 9 -16.18 -5.02 19.02
CA PRO A 9 -16.49 -4.99 20.45
C PRO A 9 -15.51 -4.15 21.27
N SER A 10 -14.22 -4.18 20.95
CA SER A 10 -13.18 -3.40 21.65
C SER A 10 -13.41 -1.90 21.51
N VAL A 11 -13.71 -1.44 20.31
CA VAL A 11 -14.01 -0.02 20.01
C VAL A 11 -15.30 0.41 20.71
N ALA A 12 -16.34 -0.45 20.69
CA ALA A 12 -17.58 -0.18 21.41
C ALA A 12 -17.36 -0.01 22.91
N LYS A 13 -16.51 -0.83 23.51
CA LYS A 13 -16.13 -0.71 24.93
C LYS A 13 -15.46 0.64 25.20
N ASP A 14 -14.51 1.04 24.38
CA ASP A 14 -13.80 2.32 24.55
C ASP A 14 -14.75 3.53 24.44
N ILE A 15 -15.68 3.47 23.48
CA ILE A 15 -16.72 4.49 23.33
C ILE A 15 -17.67 4.48 24.54
N ALA A 16 -18.11 3.33 25.00
CA ALA A 16 -18.97 3.19 26.18
C ALA A 16 -18.32 3.78 27.43
N ASP A 17 -17.04 3.49 27.65
CA ASP A 17 -16.27 4.01 28.78
C ASP A 17 -16.23 5.56 28.75
N VAL A 18 -15.99 6.17 27.58
CA VAL A 18 -15.97 7.63 27.38
C VAL A 18 -17.36 8.23 27.62
N LEU A 19 -18.43 7.59 27.15
CA LEU A 19 -19.80 8.04 27.31
C LEU A 19 -20.40 7.80 28.69
N GLY A 20 -19.69 7.03 29.54
CA GLY A 20 -20.17 6.66 30.89
C GLY A 20 -21.20 5.54 30.89
N ALA A 21 -21.32 4.77 29.80
CA ALA A 21 -22.15 3.58 29.74
C ALA A 21 -21.42 2.40 30.39
N LYS A 22 -21.98 1.82 31.45
CA LYS A 22 -21.28 0.81 32.29
C LYS A 22 -22.01 -0.51 32.42
N THR A 23 -23.33 -0.55 32.12
CA THR A 23 -24.14 -1.76 32.26
C THR A 23 -23.97 -2.64 31.04
N LYS A 24 -23.37 -3.81 31.25
CA LYS A 24 -23.13 -4.80 30.18
C LYS A 24 -24.36 -5.66 29.95
N HIS A 25 -24.75 -5.75 28.68
CA HIS A 25 -25.76 -6.69 28.21
C HIS A 25 -25.15 -7.62 27.15
N ASP A 26 -25.89 -8.62 26.74
CA ASP A 26 -25.48 -9.45 25.60
C ASP A 26 -25.56 -8.60 24.32
N GLY A 27 -24.41 -8.38 23.68
CA GLY A 27 -24.27 -7.65 22.43
C GLY A 27 -24.29 -6.12 22.52
N TYR A 28 -24.37 -5.49 23.71
CA TYR A 28 -24.27 -4.03 23.88
C TYR A 28 -23.93 -3.61 25.31
N ILE A 29 -23.60 -2.36 25.49
CA ILE A 29 -23.32 -1.71 26.78
C ILE A 29 -24.23 -0.50 26.92
N GLU A 30 -24.92 -0.36 28.05
CA GLU A 30 -25.90 0.68 28.28
C GLU A 30 -25.54 1.60 29.44
N GLY A 31 -25.90 2.86 29.34
CA GLY A 31 -25.81 3.85 30.41
C GLY A 31 -25.75 5.27 29.89
N ASN A 32 -26.03 6.22 30.76
CA ASN A 32 -26.00 7.65 30.48
C ASN A 32 -26.76 8.09 29.22
N GLY A 33 -27.89 7.42 28.90
CA GLY A 33 -28.71 7.73 27.73
C GLY A 33 -28.24 7.08 26.42
N TYR A 34 -27.19 6.26 26.48
CA TYR A 34 -26.59 5.58 25.33
C TYR A 34 -26.72 4.06 25.42
N GLN A 35 -26.86 3.42 24.26
CA GLN A 35 -26.68 2.00 24.05
C GLN A 35 -25.59 1.79 23.00
N VAL A 36 -24.45 1.27 23.41
CA VAL A 36 -23.28 1.09 22.56
C VAL A 36 -23.18 -0.36 22.11
N THR A 37 -23.46 -0.62 20.86
CA THR A 37 -23.37 -1.94 20.24
C THR A 37 -22.26 -2.00 19.19
N TRP A 38 -22.07 -3.15 18.55
CA TRP A 38 -20.96 -3.38 17.63
C TRP A 38 -21.30 -4.38 16.54
N THR A 39 -20.52 -4.31 15.47
CA THR A 39 -20.42 -5.37 14.47
C THR A 39 -19.15 -6.19 14.68
N PHE A 40 -18.91 -7.19 13.83
CA PHE A 40 -17.68 -7.97 13.76
C PHE A 40 -16.99 -7.74 12.41
N GLY A 41 -16.84 -6.49 11.98
CA GLY A 41 -16.63 -6.13 10.60
C GLY A 41 -17.93 -6.28 9.81
N HIS A 42 -17.88 -6.81 8.61
CA HIS A 42 -19.08 -7.04 7.80
C HIS A 42 -20.03 -8.05 8.44
N LEU A 43 -21.26 -7.64 8.73
CA LEU A 43 -22.38 -8.53 9.03
C LEU A 43 -23.21 -8.81 7.77
N CYS A 44 -23.20 -7.88 6.82
CA CYS A 44 -23.92 -7.99 5.56
C CYS A 44 -22.96 -8.15 4.38
N THR A 45 -23.44 -8.80 3.35
CA THR A 45 -22.78 -8.94 2.05
C THR A 45 -23.78 -8.71 0.92
N LEU A 46 -23.31 -8.46 -0.31
CA LEU A 46 -24.19 -8.51 -1.47
C LEU A 46 -24.79 -9.91 -1.62
N LYS A 47 -26.02 -9.98 -2.10
CA LYS A 47 -26.67 -11.24 -2.44
C LYS A 47 -25.87 -12.03 -3.44
N GLU A 48 -25.87 -13.35 -3.29
CA GLU A 48 -25.29 -14.28 -4.25
C GLU A 48 -26.18 -14.40 -5.51
N PRO A 49 -25.65 -14.86 -6.65
CA PRO A 49 -26.45 -15.04 -7.86
C PRO A 49 -27.75 -15.82 -7.65
N HIS A 50 -27.71 -16.90 -6.90
CA HIS A 50 -28.88 -17.75 -6.64
C HIS A 50 -29.94 -17.12 -5.71
N ASP A 51 -29.59 -16.06 -4.97
CA ASP A 51 -30.55 -15.29 -4.17
C ASP A 51 -31.46 -14.41 -5.03
N TYR A 52 -31.09 -14.15 -6.30
CA TYR A 52 -31.90 -13.38 -7.25
C TYR A 52 -32.79 -14.28 -8.10
N THR A 53 -32.26 -15.43 -8.55
CA THR A 53 -33.01 -16.43 -9.31
C THR A 53 -32.38 -17.81 -9.16
N PRO A 54 -33.20 -18.88 -9.00
CA PRO A 54 -32.71 -20.25 -8.97
C PRO A 54 -31.89 -20.65 -10.20
N ASN A 55 -32.18 -20.03 -11.37
CA ASN A 55 -31.45 -20.29 -12.61
C ASN A 55 -29.95 -19.96 -12.54
N TRP A 56 -29.55 -19.07 -11.65
CA TRP A 56 -28.15 -18.71 -11.44
C TRP A 56 -27.44 -19.55 -10.38
N LYS A 57 -28.13 -20.58 -9.81
CA LYS A 57 -27.52 -21.49 -8.86
C LYS A 57 -26.46 -22.35 -9.53
N ASN A 58 -26.81 -22.96 -10.66
CA ASN A 58 -25.91 -23.79 -11.44
C ASN A 58 -25.13 -22.92 -12.44
N TRP A 59 -23.85 -23.22 -12.57
CA TRP A 59 -23.02 -22.49 -13.52
C TRP A 59 -23.33 -22.96 -14.96
N SER A 60 -23.66 -22.02 -15.80
CA SER A 60 -23.98 -22.27 -17.22
C SER A 60 -23.59 -21.05 -18.05
N LEU A 61 -23.01 -21.28 -19.24
CA LEU A 61 -22.71 -20.20 -20.18
C LEU A 61 -23.98 -19.49 -20.66
N GLY A 62 -25.09 -20.22 -20.80
CA GLY A 62 -26.37 -19.65 -21.22
C GLY A 62 -27.04 -18.74 -20.18
N SER A 63 -26.55 -18.71 -18.93
CA SER A 63 -27.05 -17.80 -17.88
C SER A 63 -26.28 -16.49 -17.78
N LEU A 64 -25.24 -16.29 -18.60
CA LEU A 64 -24.40 -15.10 -18.62
C LEU A 64 -24.87 -14.10 -19.68
N PRO A 65 -24.79 -12.79 -19.45
CA PRO A 65 -24.33 -12.16 -18.21
C PRO A 65 -25.37 -12.19 -17.09
N MET A 66 -24.94 -12.39 -15.86
CA MET A 66 -25.77 -12.26 -14.66
C MET A 66 -25.78 -10.80 -14.21
N ILE A 67 -26.86 -10.09 -14.49
CA ILE A 67 -27.05 -8.68 -14.13
C ILE A 67 -28.35 -8.56 -13.35
N PRO A 68 -28.31 -8.48 -12.01
CA PRO A 68 -29.51 -8.28 -11.21
C PRO A 68 -30.20 -6.94 -11.58
N PRO A 69 -31.54 -6.91 -11.68
CA PRO A 69 -32.24 -5.64 -11.94
C PRO A 69 -32.05 -4.64 -10.82
N ARG A 70 -31.89 -5.10 -9.59
CA ARG A 70 -31.56 -4.32 -8.40
C ARG A 70 -30.68 -5.15 -7.47
N PHE A 71 -29.54 -4.57 -7.05
CA PHE A 71 -28.67 -5.22 -6.07
C PHE A 71 -29.29 -5.18 -4.67
N GLY A 72 -29.15 -6.26 -3.96
CA GLY A 72 -29.60 -6.42 -2.57
C GLY A 72 -28.50 -6.91 -1.67
N ILE A 73 -28.71 -6.78 -0.38
CA ILE A 73 -27.84 -7.26 0.69
C ILE A 73 -28.49 -8.39 1.46
N LYS A 74 -27.66 -9.26 2.02
CA LYS A 74 -28.06 -10.33 2.95
C LYS A 74 -27.10 -10.39 4.12
N LEU A 75 -27.53 -11.01 5.22
CA LEU A 75 -26.60 -11.36 6.31
C LEU A 75 -25.64 -12.44 5.83
N ILE A 76 -24.41 -12.36 6.31
CA ILE A 76 -23.44 -13.45 6.20
C ILE A 76 -23.96 -14.63 7.03
N GLU A 77 -23.92 -15.83 6.46
CA GLU A 77 -24.43 -17.05 7.09
C GLU A 77 -23.49 -17.52 8.23
N ASP A 78 -23.70 -16.93 9.41
CA ASP A 78 -22.98 -17.25 10.64
C ASP A 78 -23.90 -17.02 11.84
N LYS A 79 -23.97 -17.99 12.76
CA LYS A 79 -24.86 -17.93 13.93
C LYS A 79 -24.53 -16.78 14.88
N GLY A 80 -23.26 -16.43 15.03
CA GLY A 80 -22.84 -15.30 15.85
C GLY A 80 -23.26 -13.97 15.23
N ILE A 81 -23.11 -13.85 13.92
CA ILE A 81 -23.56 -12.69 13.14
C ILE A 81 -25.08 -12.54 13.22
N GLU A 82 -25.84 -13.61 13.02
CA GLU A 82 -27.30 -13.59 13.12
C GLU A 82 -27.77 -13.16 14.52
N LYS A 83 -27.15 -13.70 15.57
CA LYS A 83 -27.44 -13.34 16.96
C LYS A 83 -27.18 -11.84 17.21
N GLN A 84 -25.99 -11.35 16.84
CA GLN A 84 -25.62 -9.96 17.05
C GLN A 84 -26.49 -9.01 16.23
N PHE A 85 -26.81 -9.38 14.99
CA PHE A 85 -27.69 -8.58 14.14
C PHE A 85 -29.10 -8.40 14.75
N LYS A 86 -29.70 -9.46 15.32
CA LYS A 86 -31.01 -9.37 15.98
C LYS A 86 -30.98 -8.38 17.15
N ILE A 87 -29.88 -8.35 17.91
CA ILE A 87 -29.69 -7.38 18.99
C ILE A 87 -29.64 -5.96 18.41
N ILE A 88 -28.80 -5.72 17.41
CA ILE A 88 -28.67 -4.44 16.74
C ILE A 88 -30.03 -3.97 16.18
N GLU A 89 -30.74 -4.84 15.49
CA GLU A 89 -32.07 -4.57 14.93
C GLU A 89 -33.06 -4.11 16.01
N SER A 90 -33.12 -4.85 17.12
CA SER A 90 -33.99 -4.51 18.25
C SER A 90 -33.64 -3.15 18.87
N LEU A 91 -32.36 -2.83 18.99
CA LEU A 91 -31.91 -1.53 19.52
C LEU A 91 -32.27 -0.39 18.57
N MET A 92 -32.00 -0.55 17.27
CA MET A 92 -32.21 0.49 16.25
C MET A 92 -33.69 0.80 16.03
N GLN A 93 -34.58 -0.21 16.13
CA GLN A 93 -36.03 -0.01 16.00
C GLN A 93 -36.62 0.85 17.12
N LYS A 94 -35.96 0.92 18.28
CA LYS A 94 -36.37 1.67 19.47
C LYS A 94 -35.55 2.95 19.69
N ALA A 95 -34.57 3.22 18.82
CA ALA A 95 -33.65 4.35 18.98
C ALA A 95 -34.32 5.67 18.63
N ASP A 96 -34.05 6.71 19.40
CA ASP A 96 -34.39 8.11 19.07
C ASP A 96 -33.38 8.70 18.08
N GLY A 97 -32.16 8.19 18.05
CA GLY A 97 -31.09 8.56 17.14
C GLY A 97 -29.99 7.52 17.14
N ILE A 98 -29.19 7.51 16.10
CA ILE A 98 -28.04 6.62 15.93
C ILE A 98 -26.77 7.43 15.73
N ILE A 99 -25.67 6.98 16.33
CA ILE A 99 -24.32 7.48 16.02
C ILE A 99 -23.55 6.35 15.36
N ASN A 100 -23.22 6.54 14.10
CA ASN A 100 -22.36 5.66 13.34
C ASN A 100 -20.91 5.88 13.78
N CYS A 101 -20.36 4.91 14.51
CA CYS A 101 -19.01 4.87 15.05
C CYS A 101 -18.14 3.83 14.33
N GLY A 102 -18.48 3.47 13.09
CA GLY A 102 -17.61 2.63 12.25
C GLY A 102 -16.28 3.32 11.97
N ASP A 103 -15.28 2.55 11.61
CA ASP A 103 -13.98 3.10 11.24
C ASP A 103 -14.17 4.20 10.19
N ALA A 104 -13.43 5.29 10.33
CA ALA A 104 -13.55 6.45 9.46
C ALA A 104 -12.91 6.14 8.10
N GLY A 105 -13.70 5.72 7.13
CA GLY A 105 -13.28 5.33 5.80
C GLY A 105 -14.42 4.73 5.00
N GLN A 106 -14.18 4.52 3.71
CA GLN A 106 -15.18 4.00 2.78
C GLN A 106 -15.73 2.63 3.21
N GLU A 107 -14.86 1.75 3.73
CA GLU A 107 -15.23 0.43 4.20
C GLU A 107 -16.13 0.50 5.44
N GLY A 108 -15.76 1.33 6.43
CA GLY A 108 -16.57 1.53 7.64
C GLY A 108 -17.94 2.11 7.34
N GLU A 109 -18.03 3.04 6.35
CA GLU A 109 -19.31 3.54 5.85
C GLU A 109 -20.17 2.41 5.27
N LEU A 110 -19.59 1.57 4.43
CA LEU A 110 -20.30 0.47 3.79
C LEU A 110 -20.82 -0.54 4.81
N ILE A 111 -19.95 -0.97 5.75
CA ILE A 111 -20.30 -1.93 6.81
C ILE A 111 -21.50 -1.43 7.61
N GLN A 112 -21.41 -0.23 8.15
CA GLN A 112 -22.41 0.29 9.07
C GLN A 112 -23.72 0.67 8.37
N ARG A 113 -23.66 1.26 7.18
CA ARG A 113 -24.87 1.61 6.43
C ARG A 113 -25.65 0.40 5.97
N TRP A 114 -24.97 -0.68 5.58
CA TRP A 114 -25.64 -1.94 5.25
C TRP A 114 -26.35 -2.56 6.46
N VAL A 115 -25.72 -2.53 7.62
CA VAL A 115 -26.35 -3.02 8.86
C VAL A 115 -27.55 -2.17 9.25
N MET A 116 -27.43 -0.84 9.23
CA MET A 116 -28.55 0.08 9.52
C MET A 116 -29.69 -0.10 8.53
N GLN A 117 -29.40 -0.25 7.24
CA GLN A 117 -30.38 -0.51 6.19
C GLN A 117 -31.10 -1.83 6.42
N LYS A 118 -30.35 -2.90 6.73
CA LYS A 118 -30.91 -4.24 7.01
C LYS A 118 -31.77 -4.26 8.27
N ALA A 119 -31.36 -3.50 9.30
CA ALA A 119 -32.09 -3.33 10.55
C ALA A 119 -33.33 -2.44 10.41
N GLY A 120 -33.52 -1.77 9.27
CA GLY A 120 -34.67 -0.89 9.04
C GLY A 120 -34.64 0.37 9.91
N ALA A 121 -33.47 0.90 10.22
CA ALA A 121 -33.31 2.13 11.00
C ALA A 121 -34.00 3.32 10.32
N LYS A 122 -34.81 4.07 11.10
CA LYS A 122 -35.61 5.22 10.59
C LYS A 122 -35.30 6.55 11.28
N CYS A 123 -34.55 6.50 12.38
CA CYS A 123 -34.19 7.69 13.14
C CYS A 123 -33.01 8.45 12.51
N PRO A 124 -32.77 9.72 12.89
CA PRO A 124 -31.62 10.49 12.44
C PRO A 124 -30.29 9.80 12.82
N VAL A 125 -29.32 9.89 11.92
CA VAL A 125 -27.99 9.30 12.10
C VAL A 125 -26.91 10.37 12.05
N LYS A 126 -26.07 10.39 13.08
CA LYS A 126 -24.84 11.20 13.13
C LYS A 126 -23.63 10.30 12.89
N ARG A 127 -22.53 10.91 12.49
CA ARG A 127 -21.26 10.23 12.19
C ARG A 127 -20.15 10.71 13.12
N LEU A 128 -19.54 9.77 13.81
CA LEU A 128 -18.26 9.96 14.51
C LEU A 128 -17.12 9.74 13.52
N TRP A 129 -16.27 10.75 13.30
CA TRP A 129 -15.11 10.66 12.43
C TRP A 129 -13.84 10.95 13.20
N ILE A 130 -13.04 9.91 13.50
CA ILE A 130 -11.82 9.99 14.32
C ILE A 130 -10.71 9.15 13.70
N SER A 131 -9.46 9.57 13.90
CA SER A 131 -8.26 8.87 13.42
C SER A 131 -7.50 8.14 14.53
N SER A 132 -7.99 8.20 15.77
CA SER A 132 -7.40 7.58 16.95
C SER A 132 -8.48 7.14 17.93
N LEU A 133 -8.22 6.05 18.68
CA LEU A 133 -9.13 5.51 19.70
C LEU A 133 -8.75 5.93 21.12
N THR A 134 -7.87 6.93 21.29
CA THR A 134 -7.59 7.50 22.61
C THR A 134 -8.84 8.16 23.18
N GLU A 135 -8.94 8.20 24.51
CA GLU A 135 -10.07 8.83 25.18
C GLU A 135 -10.27 10.28 24.74
N GLU A 136 -9.18 11.04 24.60
CA GLU A 136 -9.19 12.42 24.12
C GLU A 136 -9.80 12.53 22.72
N SER A 137 -9.35 11.69 21.78
CA SER A 137 -9.84 11.68 20.39
C SER A 137 -11.32 11.32 20.32
N ILE A 138 -11.77 10.36 21.11
CA ILE A 138 -13.20 9.99 21.17
C ILE A 138 -14.03 11.15 21.71
N ARG A 139 -13.63 11.79 22.83
CA ARG A 139 -14.31 12.95 23.39
C ARG A 139 -14.39 14.11 22.40
N GLU A 140 -13.28 14.43 21.75
CA GLU A 140 -13.24 15.47 20.72
C GLU A 140 -14.16 15.15 19.54
N GLY A 141 -14.16 13.89 19.06
CA GLY A 141 -15.01 13.43 17.99
C GLY A 141 -16.49 13.53 18.33
N PHE A 142 -16.90 13.16 19.54
CA PHE A 142 -18.28 13.30 20.01
C PHE A 142 -18.73 14.76 20.14
N SER A 143 -17.81 15.70 20.38
CA SER A 143 -18.12 17.14 20.37
C SER A 143 -18.33 17.72 18.97
N ARG A 144 -17.94 16.98 17.92
CA ARG A 144 -17.93 17.41 16.51
C ARG A 144 -18.66 16.42 15.58
N LEU A 145 -19.69 15.73 16.09
CA LEU A 145 -20.49 14.81 15.29
C LEU A 145 -21.05 15.50 14.03
N GLN A 146 -20.92 14.83 12.91
CA GLN A 146 -21.43 15.32 11.63
C GLN A 146 -22.71 14.57 11.25
N ASP A 147 -23.50 15.16 10.34
CA ASP A 147 -24.62 14.44 9.75
C ASP A 147 -24.13 13.34 8.82
N GLN A 148 -24.76 12.16 8.87
CA GLN A 148 -24.37 11.05 8.01
C GLN A 148 -24.49 11.37 6.52
N ASP A 149 -25.36 12.29 6.14
CA ASP A 149 -25.53 12.72 4.75
C ASP A 149 -24.28 13.39 4.16
N ALA A 150 -23.42 13.99 5.00
CA ALA A 150 -22.12 14.51 4.56
C ALA A 150 -21.20 13.41 3.97
N PHE A 151 -21.44 12.15 4.30
CA PHE A 151 -20.67 10.99 3.84
C PHE A 151 -21.40 10.14 2.79
N LYS A 152 -22.50 10.67 2.22
CA LYS A 152 -23.31 9.96 1.21
C LYS A 152 -22.49 9.58 -0.02
N SER A 153 -21.75 10.52 -0.57
CA SER A 153 -20.90 10.27 -1.76
C SER A 153 -19.81 9.25 -1.51
N LEU A 154 -19.22 9.24 -0.30
CA LEU A 154 -18.24 8.24 0.12
C LEU A 154 -18.87 6.83 0.16
N TYR A 155 -20.07 6.72 0.71
CA TYR A 155 -20.83 5.47 0.72
C TYR A 155 -21.19 5.02 -0.70
N GLU A 156 -21.68 5.91 -1.55
CA GLU A 156 -22.05 5.60 -2.93
C GLU A 156 -20.85 5.09 -3.74
N ALA A 157 -19.68 5.69 -3.57
CA ALA A 157 -18.45 5.19 -4.19
C ALA A 157 -18.08 3.79 -3.68
N GLY A 158 -18.19 3.53 -2.38
CA GLY A 158 -17.98 2.20 -1.80
C GLY A 158 -18.96 1.15 -2.32
N LEU A 159 -20.22 1.52 -2.43
CA LEU A 159 -21.28 0.66 -2.97
C LEU A 159 -21.03 0.35 -4.46
N CYS A 160 -20.74 1.37 -5.27
CA CYS A 160 -20.41 1.20 -6.69
C CYS A 160 -19.21 0.28 -6.88
N ARG A 161 -18.18 0.42 -6.05
CA ARG A 161 -17.01 -0.49 -6.04
C ARG A 161 -17.42 -1.93 -5.76
N ALA A 162 -18.18 -2.16 -4.68
CA ALA A 162 -18.60 -3.49 -4.28
C ALA A 162 -19.46 -4.17 -5.36
N ILE A 163 -20.40 -3.44 -5.94
CA ILE A 163 -21.26 -3.95 -7.02
C ILE A 163 -20.45 -4.22 -8.29
N GLY A 164 -19.54 -3.32 -8.65
CA GLY A 164 -18.68 -3.50 -9.81
C GLY A 164 -17.78 -4.72 -9.68
N ASP A 165 -17.12 -4.90 -8.55
CA ASP A 165 -16.28 -6.07 -8.29
C ASP A 165 -17.11 -7.37 -8.26
N TRP A 166 -18.36 -7.33 -7.79
CA TRP A 166 -19.30 -8.44 -7.89
C TRP A 166 -19.68 -8.75 -9.36
N LEU A 167 -20.09 -7.75 -10.14
CA LEU A 167 -20.48 -7.90 -11.54
C LEU A 167 -19.34 -8.50 -12.39
N LEU A 168 -18.15 -7.92 -12.30
CA LEU A 168 -17.00 -8.43 -13.03
C LEU A 168 -16.58 -9.80 -12.51
N GLY A 169 -16.39 -9.94 -11.19
CA GLY A 169 -15.87 -11.14 -10.57
C GLY A 169 -16.78 -12.37 -10.80
N MET A 170 -18.08 -12.24 -10.59
CA MET A 170 -19.03 -13.34 -10.77
C MET A 170 -19.17 -13.74 -12.22
N ASN A 171 -19.33 -12.78 -13.12
CA ASN A 171 -19.51 -13.08 -14.55
C ASN A 171 -18.23 -13.61 -15.19
N ALA A 172 -17.10 -12.91 -15.04
CA ALA A 172 -15.84 -13.32 -15.65
C ALA A 172 -15.34 -14.65 -15.08
N THR A 173 -15.44 -14.87 -13.77
CA THR A 173 -15.02 -16.14 -13.14
C THR A 173 -15.82 -17.32 -13.68
N ARG A 174 -17.15 -17.21 -13.77
CA ARG A 174 -17.99 -18.28 -14.32
C ARG A 174 -17.73 -18.49 -15.79
N LEU A 175 -17.63 -17.41 -16.55
CA LEU A 175 -17.37 -17.43 -17.99
C LEU A 175 -16.07 -18.18 -18.32
N TYR A 176 -14.95 -17.75 -17.76
CA TYR A 176 -13.66 -18.38 -18.01
C TYR A 176 -13.59 -19.81 -17.48
N THR A 177 -14.14 -20.05 -16.29
CA THR A 177 -14.19 -21.41 -15.71
C THR A 177 -15.00 -22.35 -16.59
N MET A 178 -16.18 -21.96 -17.05
CA MET A 178 -17.04 -22.82 -17.86
C MET A 178 -16.53 -23.02 -19.27
N LYS A 179 -15.90 -22.01 -19.86
CA LYS A 179 -15.40 -22.08 -21.24
C LYS A 179 -14.08 -22.85 -21.35
N TYR A 180 -13.15 -22.60 -20.44
CA TYR A 180 -11.75 -23.04 -20.60
C TYR A 180 -11.31 -24.16 -19.64
N ARG A 181 -12.10 -24.48 -18.60
CA ARG A 181 -11.77 -25.59 -17.71
C ARG A 181 -11.80 -26.93 -18.45
N SER A 182 -10.68 -27.68 -18.40
CA SER A 182 -10.58 -28.98 -19.04
C SER A 182 -11.20 -30.11 -18.21
N GLY A 183 -11.99 -30.98 -18.85
CA GLY A 183 -12.44 -32.24 -18.31
C GLY A 183 -13.09 -32.20 -16.94
N ASN A 184 -12.69 -33.11 -16.05
CA ASN A 184 -13.19 -33.24 -14.67
C ASN A 184 -12.49 -32.34 -13.65
N SER A 185 -11.71 -31.36 -14.10
CA SER A 185 -11.05 -30.42 -13.18
C SER A 185 -12.07 -29.65 -12.34
N ARG A 186 -11.87 -29.59 -11.03
CA ARG A 186 -12.67 -28.75 -10.12
C ARG A 186 -12.11 -27.35 -9.95
N GLN A 187 -11.08 -27.01 -10.73
CA GLN A 187 -10.40 -25.72 -10.61
C GLN A 187 -11.30 -24.57 -11.07
N ILE A 188 -11.40 -23.54 -10.23
CA ILE A 188 -12.07 -22.28 -10.56
C ILE A 188 -11.05 -21.32 -11.15
N LEU A 189 -11.31 -20.78 -12.33
CA LEU A 189 -10.51 -19.73 -12.97
C LEU A 189 -11.03 -18.37 -12.50
N SER A 190 -10.55 -17.93 -11.33
CA SER A 190 -11.02 -16.70 -10.69
C SER A 190 -10.45 -15.46 -11.36
N ILE A 191 -11.32 -14.59 -11.82
CA ILE A 191 -11.00 -13.30 -12.44
C ILE A 191 -11.45 -12.16 -11.53
N GLY A 192 -10.63 -11.13 -11.40
CA GLY A 192 -10.96 -9.94 -10.62
C GLY A 192 -10.17 -8.73 -11.06
N ARG A 193 -10.77 -7.55 -10.92
CA ARG A 193 -10.22 -6.27 -11.38
C ARG A 193 -8.83 -5.95 -10.81
N VAL A 194 -8.57 -6.31 -9.55
CA VAL A 194 -7.27 -6.10 -8.89
C VAL A 194 -6.43 -7.38 -8.89
N GLN A 195 -7.06 -8.52 -8.64
CA GLN A 195 -6.41 -9.82 -8.53
C GLN A 195 -5.69 -10.21 -9.83
N THR A 196 -6.36 -10.10 -10.96
CA THR A 196 -5.83 -10.54 -12.26
C THR A 196 -4.63 -9.70 -12.72
N PRO A 197 -4.66 -8.35 -12.69
CA PRO A 197 -3.49 -7.56 -13.01
C PRO A 197 -2.31 -7.78 -12.04
N THR A 198 -2.59 -8.04 -10.76
CA THR A 198 -1.54 -8.36 -9.78
C THR A 198 -0.86 -9.68 -10.12
N LEU A 199 -1.63 -10.71 -10.47
CA LEU A 199 -1.07 -11.98 -10.95
C LEU A 199 -0.27 -11.80 -12.25
N ALA A 200 -0.77 -10.97 -13.16
CA ALA A 200 -0.08 -10.68 -14.43
C ALA A 200 1.30 -10.06 -14.22
N LEU A 201 1.48 -9.19 -13.20
CA LEU A 201 2.80 -8.66 -12.84
C LEU A 201 3.78 -9.79 -12.50
N VAL A 202 3.35 -10.76 -11.70
CA VAL A 202 4.21 -11.88 -11.27
C VAL A 202 4.51 -12.81 -12.43
N VAL A 203 3.50 -13.15 -13.26
CA VAL A 203 3.66 -13.99 -14.44
C VAL A 203 4.60 -13.34 -15.47
N ASN A 204 4.40 -12.07 -15.77
CA ASN A 204 5.23 -11.34 -16.73
C ASN A 204 6.68 -11.22 -16.24
N ARG A 205 6.91 -11.00 -14.95
CA ARG A 205 8.26 -10.99 -14.36
C ARG A 205 8.94 -12.36 -14.52
N GLN A 206 8.21 -13.44 -14.32
CA GLN A 206 8.75 -14.79 -14.53
C GLN A 206 9.13 -15.02 -15.98
N LYS A 207 8.27 -14.62 -16.94
CA LYS A 207 8.56 -14.69 -18.37
C LYS A 207 9.78 -13.84 -18.77
N GLU A 208 9.92 -12.64 -18.20
CA GLU A 208 11.11 -11.80 -18.38
C GLU A 208 12.38 -12.51 -17.92
N ILE A 209 12.35 -13.20 -16.78
CA ILE A 209 13.48 -13.94 -16.23
C ILE A 209 13.81 -15.13 -17.13
N GLU A 210 12.82 -15.91 -17.54
CA GLU A 210 12.98 -17.13 -18.36
C GLU A 210 13.48 -16.83 -19.78
N ASN A 211 13.03 -15.73 -20.37
CA ASN A 211 13.40 -15.31 -21.72
C ASN A 211 14.64 -14.41 -21.75
N PHE A 212 15.21 -14.09 -20.57
CA PHE A 212 16.37 -13.22 -20.48
C PHE A 212 17.59 -13.85 -21.14
N LYS A 213 18.24 -13.09 -22.01
CA LYS A 213 19.50 -13.47 -22.65
C LYS A 213 20.60 -12.61 -22.08
N PRO A 214 21.55 -13.19 -21.32
CA PRO A 214 22.68 -12.44 -20.82
C PRO A 214 23.52 -11.88 -21.97
N GLU A 215 23.87 -10.60 -21.86
CA GLU A 215 24.75 -9.90 -22.79
C GLU A 215 26.07 -9.58 -22.07
N GLN A 216 27.17 -9.86 -22.72
CA GLN A 216 28.50 -9.56 -22.23
C GLN A 216 28.85 -8.10 -22.48
N TYR A 217 29.50 -7.48 -21.52
CA TYR A 217 30.03 -6.12 -21.64
C TYR A 217 31.27 -5.94 -20.79
N TRP A 218 32.02 -4.89 -21.05
CA TRP A 218 33.23 -4.58 -20.33
C TRP A 218 33.18 -3.17 -19.76
N GLU A 219 33.67 -3.01 -18.53
CA GLU A 219 33.86 -1.74 -17.85
C GLU A 219 35.34 -1.45 -17.70
N LEU A 220 35.77 -0.28 -18.18
CA LEU A 220 37.13 0.19 -17.97
C LEU A 220 37.20 0.97 -16.66
N LYS A 221 38.09 0.53 -15.78
CA LYS A 221 38.39 1.19 -14.50
C LYS A 221 39.88 1.39 -14.37
N THR A 222 40.29 2.31 -13.51
CA THR A 222 41.69 2.46 -13.14
C THR A 222 41.84 2.74 -11.67
N VAL A 223 42.92 2.29 -11.08
CA VAL A 223 43.28 2.57 -9.69
C VAL A 223 44.41 3.61 -9.69
N TYR A 224 44.17 4.73 -9.01
CA TYR A 224 45.15 5.77 -8.77
C TYR A 224 45.14 6.16 -7.30
N ARG A 225 46.30 6.09 -6.63
CA ARG A 225 46.45 6.34 -5.18
C ARG A 225 45.39 5.56 -4.36
N ASP A 226 45.34 4.24 -4.56
CA ASP A 226 44.41 3.30 -3.90
C ASP A 226 42.91 3.65 -4.09
N THR A 227 42.61 4.50 -5.04
CA THR A 227 41.24 4.90 -5.35
C THR A 227 40.84 4.45 -6.75
N THR A 228 39.70 3.76 -6.85
CA THR A 228 39.15 3.28 -8.13
C THR A 228 38.38 4.39 -8.81
N PHE A 229 38.72 4.65 -10.07
CA PHE A 229 38.05 5.56 -10.99
C PHE A 229 37.39 4.77 -12.10
N SER A 230 36.16 5.13 -12.46
CA SER A 230 35.40 4.50 -13.53
C SER A 230 35.39 5.38 -14.77
N TYR A 231 35.50 4.75 -15.95
CA TYR A 231 35.44 5.43 -17.26
C TYR A 231 34.09 6.13 -17.45
N THR A 232 34.11 7.37 -17.91
CA THR A 232 32.92 8.23 -17.96
C THR A 232 32.00 7.96 -19.14
N LYS A 233 32.50 7.39 -20.24
CA LYS A 233 31.71 7.10 -21.44
C LYS A 233 30.97 5.76 -21.40
N GLY A 234 30.95 5.12 -20.22
CA GLY A 234 30.18 3.92 -19.98
C GLY A 234 30.88 2.61 -20.30
N LYS A 235 30.11 1.60 -20.72
CA LYS A 235 30.55 0.23 -20.97
C LYS A 235 30.86 -0.01 -22.45
N PHE A 236 31.73 -0.99 -22.71
CA PHE A 236 32.03 -1.48 -24.05
C PHE A 236 31.20 -2.73 -24.33
N THR A 237 30.61 -2.79 -25.51
CA THR A 237 29.88 -3.97 -26.02
C THR A 237 30.78 -4.90 -26.84
N LYS A 238 31.97 -4.41 -27.25
CA LYS A 238 33.00 -5.17 -27.94
C LYS A 238 34.29 -5.10 -27.14
N ILE A 239 34.92 -6.25 -26.91
CA ILE A 239 36.15 -6.35 -26.12
C ILE A 239 37.30 -5.59 -26.80
N GLU A 240 37.35 -5.63 -28.15
CA GLU A 240 38.42 -5.01 -28.94
C GLU A 240 38.52 -3.51 -28.70
N ASP A 241 37.35 -2.83 -28.60
CA ASP A 241 37.28 -1.40 -28.36
C ASP A 241 37.82 -1.03 -26.97
N GLY A 242 37.46 -1.84 -25.97
CA GLY A 242 37.94 -1.70 -24.59
C GLY A 242 39.44 -1.99 -24.45
N GLN A 243 39.92 -3.07 -25.10
CA GLN A 243 41.34 -3.43 -25.09
C GLN A 243 42.21 -2.39 -25.81
N ALA A 244 41.76 -1.88 -26.96
CA ALA A 244 42.49 -0.84 -27.69
C ALA A 244 42.69 0.39 -26.81
N LEU A 245 41.64 0.85 -26.11
CA LEU A 245 41.76 1.99 -25.20
C LEU A 245 42.62 1.66 -23.98
N LEU A 246 42.49 0.45 -23.41
CA LEU A 246 43.31 0.00 -22.29
C LEU A 246 44.80 0.04 -22.61
N GLU A 247 45.22 -0.51 -23.78
CA GLU A 247 46.61 -0.52 -24.22
C GLU A 247 47.13 0.90 -24.51
N GLU A 248 46.28 1.78 -25.06
CA GLU A 248 46.62 3.17 -25.29
C GLU A 248 46.96 3.92 -23.99
N ILE A 249 46.18 3.71 -22.93
CA ILE A 249 46.31 4.46 -21.67
C ILE A 249 47.28 3.85 -20.66
N ARG A 250 47.58 2.55 -20.78
CA ARG A 250 48.42 1.82 -19.81
C ARG A 250 49.78 2.46 -19.58
N PRO A 251 50.53 2.92 -20.62
CA PRO A 251 51.83 3.55 -20.43
C PRO A 251 51.77 5.04 -20.01
N LEU A 252 50.60 5.64 -19.97
CA LEU A 252 50.41 7.05 -19.66
C LEU A 252 50.28 7.27 -18.16
N ASN A 253 50.62 8.48 -17.70
CA ASN A 253 50.28 8.89 -16.36
C ASN A 253 48.80 9.28 -16.28
N PHE A 254 48.18 8.98 -15.11
CA PHE A 254 46.87 9.48 -14.75
C PHE A 254 47.01 10.90 -14.21
N VAL A 255 46.16 11.83 -14.66
CA VAL A 255 46.18 13.24 -14.28
C VAL A 255 44.82 13.61 -13.70
N ILE A 256 44.77 14.19 -12.50
CA ILE A 256 43.56 14.75 -11.94
C ILE A 256 43.21 16.06 -12.66
N THR A 257 42.01 16.13 -13.22
CA THR A 257 41.57 17.27 -14.03
C THR A 257 40.60 18.19 -13.28
N ASP A 258 39.85 17.66 -12.34
CA ASP A 258 38.93 18.46 -11.52
C ASP A 258 38.66 17.79 -10.15
N VAL A 259 38.51 18.63 -9.16
CA VAL A 259 38.08 18.20 -7.80
C VAL A 259 36.99 19.14 -7.34
N THR A 260 35.76 18.65 -7.32
CA THR A 260 34.60 19.44 -6.92
C THR A 260 34.01 18.86 -5.64
N ARG A 261 33.88 19.71 -4.59
CA ARG A 261 33.20 19.34 -3.33
C ARG A 261 31.89 20.13 -3.21
N LYS A 262 30.79 19.44 -3.04
CA LYS A 262 29.45 20.04 -2.85
C LYS A 262 28.82 19.52 -1.58
N GLU A 263 28.26 20.42 -0.80
CA GLU A 263 27.44 20.04 0.35
C GLU A 263 26.00 19.78 -0.07
N GLY A 264 25.40 18.78 0.56
CA GLY A 264 24.03 18.38 0.33
C GLY A 264 23.33 18.05 1.63
N LYS A 265 22.02 17.81 1.52
CA LYS A 265 21.14 17.45 2.63
C LYS A 265 20.36 16.21 2.29
N ASP A 266 20.29 15.25 3.24
CA ASP A 266 19.32 14.17 3.21
C ASP A 266 18.23 14.46 4.21
N TYR A 267 17.03 14.44 3.71
CA TYR A 267 15.85 14.61 4.55
C TYR A 267 15.48 13.31 5.24
N ALA A 268 14.88 13.43 6.43
CA ALA A 268 14.30 12.29 7.13
C ALA A 268 13.31 11.53 6.22
N PRO A 269 13.27 10.20 6.30
CA PRO A 269 12.28 9.44 5.58
C PRO A 269 10.87 9.87 6.00
N ARG A 270 9.93 9.83 5.06
CA ARG A 270 8.53 10.20 5.33
C ARG A 270 7.92 9.29 6.38
N LEU A 271 6.88 9.77 7.05
CA LEU A 271 6.04 8.93 7.90
C LEU A 271 5.45 7.77 7.10
N PHE A 272 4.90 6.79 7.79
CA PHE A 272 4.32 5.63 7.15
C PHE A 272 2.86 5.86 6.74
N ASP A 273 2.53 5.47 5.51
CA ASP A 273 1.24 4.93 5.14
C ASP A 273 1.26 3.40 5.28
N LEU A 274 0.14 2.73 5.03
CA LEU A 274 0.07 1.28 5.19
C LEU A 274 1.03 0.56 4.24
N THR A 275 1.08 0.96 2.98
CA THR A 275 1.93 0.28 1.98
C THR A 275 3.42 0.40 2.33
N SER A 276 3.89 1.58 2.66
CA SER A 276 5.29 1.77 3.02
C SER A 276 5.68 1.04 4.32
N LEU A 277 4.75 0.92 5.27
CA LEU A 277 4.95 0.12 6.47
C LEU A 277 5.06 -1.38 6.13
N GLN A 278 4.16 -1.90 5.30
CA GLN A 278 4.20 -3.29 4.85
C GLN A 278 5.49 -3.61 4.08
N VAL A 279 5.94 -2.71 3.22
CA VAL A 279 7.20 -2.83 2.47
C VAL A 279 8.38 -2.89 3.43
N GLU A 280 8.46 -1.99 4.40
CA GLU A 280 9.56 -1.94 5.35
C GLU A 280 9.60 -3.17 6.26
N CYS A 281 8.44 -3.62 6.77
CA CYS A 281 8.33 -4.82 7.59
C CYS A 281 8.71 -6.08 6.81
N ASN A 282 8.31 -6.20 5.55
CA ASN A 282 8.70 -7.33 4.70
C ASN A 282 10.21 -7.34 4.42
N ARG A 283 10.76 -6.17 4.09
CA ARG A 283 12.20 -6.02 3.81
C ARG A 283 13.05 -6.35 5.04
N LYS A 284 12.69 -5.79 6.21
CA LYS A 284 13.50 -5.87 7.43
C LYS A 284 13.28 -7.18 8.20
N TYR A 285 12.05 -7.64 8.29
CA TYR A 285 11.66 -8.76 9.15
C TYR A 285 11.12 -9.97 8.39
N GLY A 286 10.87 -9.84 7.07
CA GLY A 286 10.24 -10.89 6.27
C GLY A 286 8.75 -11.08 6.56
N TYR A 287 8.10 -10.15 7.27
CA TYR A 287 6.66 -10.23 7.54
C TYR A 287 5.87 -10.11 6.25
N SER A 288 4.78 -10.87 6.14
CA SER A 288 3.85 -10.72 5.02
C SER A 288 3.10 -9.39 5.11
N ALA A 289 2.50 -8.97 4.01
CA ALA A 289 1.63 -7.80 3.98
C ALA A 289 0.42 -7.98 4.93
N ASP A 290 -0.12 -9.20 5.00
CA ASP A 290 -1.26 -9.55 5.87
C ASP A 290 -0.86 -9.57 7.35
N ASP A 291 0.29 -10.17 7.69
CA ASP A 291 0.81 -10.15 9.07
C ASP A 291 1.06 -8.72 9.55
N THR A 292 1.64 -7.88 8.69
CA THR A 292 1.87 -6.47 9.02
C THR A 292 0.55 -5.73 9.25
N LEU A 293 -0.45 -5.94 8.38
CA LEU A 293 -1.77 -5.33 8.54
C LEU A 293 -2.45 -5.77 9.84
N LYS A 294 -2.42 -7.05 10.17
CA LYS A 294 -2.97 -7.58 11.43
C LYS A 294 -2.26 -6.99 12.64
N THR A 295 -0.94 -6.88 12.57
CA THR A 295 -0.12 -6.33 13.66
C THR A 295 -0.41 -4.85 13.90
N ILE A 296 -0.43 -4.03 12.85
CA ILE A 296 -0.72 -2.60 13.00
C ILE A 296 -2.19 -2.34 13.39
N GLN A 297 -3.11 -3.19 12.94
CA GLN A 297 -4.49 -3.15 13.38
C GLN A 297 -4.61 -3.43 14.89
N SER A 298 -3.86 -4.42 15.41
CA SER A 298 -3.78 -4.70 16.84
C SER A 298 -3.20 -3.51 17.63
N LEU A 299 -2.15 -2.87 17.14
CA LEU A 299 -1.58 -1.67 17.77
C LEU A 299 -2.58 -0.50 17.82
N TYR A 300 -3.36 -0.32 16.76
CA TYR A 300 -4.44 0.67 16.72
C TYR A 300 -5.53 0.36 17.76
N GLU A 301 -5.99 -0.90 17.84
CA GLU A 301 -7.00 -1.34 18.82
C GLU A 301 -6.50 -1.25 20.27
N LYS A 302 -5.19 -1.38 20.48
CA LYS A 302 -4.52 -1.13 21.77
C LYS A 302 -4.31 0.37 22.04
N LYS A 303 -4.74 1.26 21.16
CA LYS A 303 -4.61 2.73 21.25
C LYS A 303 -3.19 3.26 21.17
N ILE A 304 -2.24 2.45 20.72
CA ILE A 304 -0.80 2.77 20.70
C ILE A 304 -0.42 3.53 19.44
N THR A 305 -1.10 3.22 18.32
CA THR A 305 -0.91 3.91 17.05
C THR A 305 -2.23 4.46 16.51
N THR A 306 -2.15 5.37 15.54
CA THR A 306 -3.30 5.89 14.83
C THR A 306 -3.83 4.90 13.79
N TYR A 307 -4.94 5.21 13.14
CA TYR A 307 -5.62 4.35 12.18
C TYR A 307 -4.68 3.87 11.07
N PRO A 308 -4.65 2.56 10.77
CA PRO A 308 -3.59 1.99 9.94
C PRO A 308 -3.89 1.98 8.44
N ARG A 309 -5.16 2.05 8.02
CA ARG A 309 -5.53 1.88 6.60
C ARG A 309 -5.51 3.19 5.85
N VAL A 310 -4.36 3.83 5.84
CA VAL A 310 -4.14 5.15 5.27
C VAL A 310 -3.24 5.09 4.05
N ASP A 311 -3.43 6.04 3.15
CA ASP A 311 -2.71 6.16 1.87
C ASP A 311 -1.83 7.42 1.80
N THR A 312 -1.69 8.15 2.90
CA THR A 312 -0.87 9.34 2.99
C THR A 312 0.28 9.19 3.99
N THR A 313 1.38 9.87 3.70
CA THR A 313 2.56 9.98 4.56
C THR A 313 2.64 11.33 5.27
N PHE A 314 1.56 12.13 5.22
CA PHE A 314 1.51 13.49 5.75
C PHE A 314 0.62 13.57 6.99
N LEU A 315 0.86 14.58 7.80
CA LEU A 315 0.02 14.99 8.92
C LEU A 315 -0.78 16.24 8.56
N SER A 316 -1.98 16.34 9.12
CA SER A 316 -2.75 17.58 9.11
C SER A 316 -2.27 18.55 10.18
N ASP A 317 -2.55 19.83 9.98
CA ASP A 317 -2.07 20.91 10.84
C ASP A 317 -2.57 20.81 12.29
N ASP A 318 -3.74 20.22 12.52
CA ASP A 318 -4.34 20.00 13.84
C ASP A 318 -3.58 18.97 14.70
N ILE A 319 -2.74 18.12 14.06
CA ILE A 319 -1.89 17.17 14.76
C ILE A 319 -0.64 17.85 15.34
N TYR A 320 -0.18 18.94 14.74
CA TYR A 320 1.05 19.60 15.18
C TYR A 320 1.07 19.96 16.68
N PRO A 321 0.02 20.56 17.28
CA PRO A 321 -0.01 20.86 18.72
C PRO A 321 0.07 19.62 19.61
N LYS A 322 -0.31 18.44 19.11
CA LYS A 322 -0.28 17.17 19.86
C LYS A 322 1.08 16.49 19.84
N CYS A 323 1.96 16.85 18.88
CA CYS A 323 3.27 16.20 18.71
C CYS A 323 4.18 16.25 19.95
N PRO A 324 4.29 17.35 20.70
CA PRO A 324 5.11 17.37 21.92
C PRO A 324 4.63 16.36 22.97
N GLY A 325 3.30 16.22 23.14
CA GLY A 325 2.70 15.25 24.06
C GLY A 325 2.96 13.81 23.62
N ILE A 326 2.87 13.54 22.31
CA ILE A 326 3.17 12.23 21.74
C ILE A 326 4.64 11.86 21.98
N LEU A 327 5.57 12.78 21.70
CA LEU A 327 7.01 12.56 21.93
C LEU A 327 7.30 12.27 23.40
N LYS A 328 6.67 12.99 24.33
CA LYS A 328 6.80 12.75 25.78
C LYS A 328 6.29 11.36 26.20
N GLY A 329 5.31 10.82 25.50
CA GLY A 329 4.78 9.47 25.74
C GLY A 329 5.73 8.35 25.29
N LEU A 330 6.69 8.63 24.41
CA LEU A 330 7.66 7.66 23.90
C LEU A 330 8.84 7.44 24.87
N LYS A 331 8.54 6.98 26.09
CA LYS A 331 9.51 6.86 27.19
C LYS A 331 10.69 5.95 26.89
N ASP A 332 10.48 4.85 26.16
CA ASP A 332 11.54 3.92 25.76
C ASP A 332 12.52 4.52 24.74
N TYR A 333 12.16 5.68 24.17
CA TYR A 333 12.96 6.44 23.21
C TYR A 333 13.51 7.75 23.80
N ALA A 334 13.56 7.87 25.13
CA ALA A 334 13.94 9.10 25.84
C ALA A 334 15.29 9.68 25.36
N GLN A 335 16.26 8.83 25.04
CA GLN A 335 17.56 9.24 24.47
C GLN A 335 17.42 10.03 23.15
N PHE A 336 16.36 9.77 22.37
CA PHE A 336 16.10 10.45 21.11
C PHE A 336 15.08 11.58 21.25
N THR A 337 14.18 11.52 22.22
CA THR A 337 13.18 12.57 22.43
C THR A 337 13.69 13.72 23.30
N ALA A 338 14.64 13.46 24.21
CA ALA A 338 15.20 14.49 25.09
C ALA A 338 15.76 15.74 24.35
N PRO A 339 16.46 15.61 23.20
CA PRO A 339 16.90 16.80 22.44
C PRO A 339 15.77 17.64 21.86
N LEU A 340 14.55 17.09 21.80
CA LEU A 340 13.35 17.75 21.25
C LEU A 340 12.46 18.35 22.34
N GLU A 341 12.78 18.13 23.63
CA GLU A 341 12.02 18.67 24.74
C GLU A 341 12.23 20.17 24.89
N GLY A 342 11.14 20.89 25.09
CA GLY A 342 11.18 22.34 25.35
C GLY A 342 11.53 23.22 24.15
N ILE A 343 11.78 22.64 22.99
CA ILE A 343 12.00 23.39 21.76
C ILE A 343 10.72 23.49 20.93
N ARG A 344 10.64 24.52 20.10
CA ARG A 344 9.61 24.58 19.07
C ARG A 344 9.94 23.55 17.99
N LEU A 345 9.10 22.53 17.85
CA LEU A 345 9.29 21.49 16.84
C LEU A 345 9.25 22.07 15.43
N PRO A 346 10.08 21.57 14.49
CA PRO A 346 10.00 21.96 13.09
C PRO A 346 8.62 21.62 12.49
N LYS A 347 7.98 22.59 11.83
CA LYS A 347 6.74 22.38 11.06
C LYS A 347 7.03 22.58 9.58
N THR A 348 7.35 21.52 8.90
CA THR A 348 7.71 21.56 7.47
C THR A 348 6.56 21.07 6.60
N LYS A 349 6.42 21.61 5.38
CA LYS A 349 5.45 21.09 4.37
C LYS A 349 5.74 19.66 3.90
N ARG A 350 6.90 19.11 4.22
CA ARG A 350 7.23 17.70 3.96
C ARG A 350 6.49 16.75 4.91
N VAL A 351 6.05 17.25 6.05
CA VAL A 351 5.37 16.48 7.11
C VAL A 351 3.93 16.95 7.28
N PHE A 352 3.69 18.26 7.34
CA PHE A 352 2.38 18.85 7.58
C PHE A 352 1.86 19.52 6.31
N ASP A 353 0.87 18.88 5.68
CA ASP A 353 0.24 19.40 4.47
C ASP A 353 -1.21 18.89 4.39
N ASN A 354 -2.16 19.76 4.75
CA ASN A 354 -3.59 19.44 4.73
C ASN A 354 -4.09 19.01 3.34
N SER A 355 -3.48 19.51 2.27
CA SER A 355 -3.89 19.15 0.89
C SER A 355 -3.55 17.70 0.51
N LYS A 356 -2.69 17.05 1.30
CA LYS A 356 -2.23 15.66 1.13
C LYS A 356 -2.87 14.69 2.13
N VAL A 357 -3.76 15.18 2.98
CA VAL A 357 -4.52 14.38 3.94
C VAL A 357 -5.98 14.38 3.49
N THR A 358 -6.51 13.19 3.19
CA THR A 358 -7.91 13.02 2.79
C THR A 358 -8.76 12.63 3.99
N ASP A 359 -8.88 11.35 4.28
CA ASP A 359 -9.70 10.82 5.36
C ASP A 359 -8.94 10.77 6.68
N HIS A 360 -7.68 10.35 6.64
CA HIS A 360 -6.78 10.19 7.78
C HIS A 360 -5.38 10.68 7.44
N HIS A 361 -4.64 11.08 8.46
CA HIS A 361 -3.21 11.36 8.37
C HIS A 361 -2.36 10.08 8.44
N ALA A 362 -1.05 10.21 8.23
CA ALA A 362 -0.07 9.13 8.33
C ALA A 362 -0.14 8.37 9.67
N ILE A 363 0.36 7.13 9.67
CA ILE A 363 0.44 6.28 10.86
C ILE A 363 1.51 6.86 11.80
N ILE A 364 1.11 7.23 13.01
CA ILE A 364 1.99 7.76 14.05
C ILE A 364 1.66 7.12 15.42
N PRO A 365 2.58 7.20 16.40
CA PRO A 365 2.25 6.88 17.79
C PRO A 365 1.18 7.83 18.34
N THR A 366 0.44 7.38 19.34
CA THR A 366 -0.56 8.22 20.05
C THR A 366 -0.02 8.90 21.29
N GLY A 367 1.15 8.47 21.78
CA GLY A 367 1.71 8.88 23.08
C GLY A 367 1.31 7.96 24.23
N VAL A 368 0.42 7.00 24.00
CA VAL A 368 0.11 5.95 24.99
C VAL A 368 1.30 5.00 25.10
N TYR A 369 1.70 4.71 26.34
CA TYR A 369 2.84 3.81 26.59
C TYR A 369 2.52 2.38 26.12
N PRO A 370 3.40 1.75 25.32
CA PRO A 370 3.14 0.45 24.73
C PRO A 370 3.36 -0.72 25.70
N ASN A 371 2.36 -1.01 26.51
CA ASN A 371 2.37 -2.16 27.40
C ASN A 371 1.94 -3.44 26.70
N ASN A 372 2.47 -4.60 27.14
CA ASN A 372 2.04 -5.93 26.72
C ASN A 372 2.05 -6.16 25.19
N LEU A 373 3.11 -5.73 24.55
CA LEU A 373 3.32 -5.96 23.12
C LEU A 373 3.98 -7.32 22.87
N THR A 374 3.50 -8.03 21.86
CA THR A 374 4.21 -9.17 21.29
C THR A 374 5.54 -8.70 20.66
N PRO A 375 6.51 -9.60 20.44
CA PRO A 375 7.75 -9.23 19.74
C PRO A 375 7.50 -8.60 18.37
N GLN A 376 6.50 -9.11 17.63
CA GLN A 376 6.13 -8.58 16.31
C GLN A 376 5.51 -7.19 16.41
N GLU A 377 4.61 -6.97 17.36
CA GLU A 377 4.02 -5.65 17.62
C GLU A 377 5.10 -4.63 18.03
N ARG A 378 6.05 -5.04 18.87
CA ARG A 378 7.18 -4.20 19.29
C ARG A 378 8.06 -3.81 18.11
N ALA A 379 8.35 -4.75 17.22
CA ALA A 379 9.16 -4.49 16.02
C ALA A 379 8.46 -3.48 15.08
N VAL A 380 7.17 -3.63 14.85
CA VAL A 380 6.39 -2.72 14.00
C VAL A 380 6.26 -1.34 14.67
N PHE A 381 6.00 -1.30 15.97
CA PHE A 381 5.94 -0.04 16.73
C PHE A 381 7.28 0.72 16.71
N ASP A 382 8.41 0.01 16.84
CA ASP A 382 9.75 0.62 16.79
C ASP A 382 9.98 1.37 15.46
N LEU A 383 9.58 0.78 14.33
CA LEU A 383 9.66 1.45 13.03
C LEU A 383 8.85 2.76 13.01
N ILE A 384 7.63 2.72 13.52
CA ILE A 384 6.71 3.87 13.54
C ILE A 384 7.22 4.96 14.46
N ALA A 385 7.66 4.59 15.67
CA ALA A 385 8.17 5.53 16.66
C ALA A 385 9.44 6.26 16.16
N ARG A 386 10.41 5.51 15.62
CA ARG A 386 11.64 6.09 15.06
C ARG A 386 11.37 7.02 13.87
N ARG A 387 10.45 6.65 12.97
CA ARG A 387 10.04 7.52 11.86
C ARG A 387 9.39 8.80 12.34
N PHE A 388 8.54 8.72 13.36
CA PHE A 388 7.88 9.89 13.94
C PHE A 388 8.86 10.83 14.62
N ILE A 389 9.82 10.31 15.37
CA ILE A 389 10.86 11.14 16.00
C ILE A 389 11.76 11.79 14.94
N ALA A 390 12.15 11.02 13.93
CA ALA A 390 13.10 11.44 12.88
C ALA A 390 12.65 12.68 12.10
N VAL A 391 11.35 12.87 11.87
CA VAL A 391 10.84 14.03 11.12
C VAL A 391 10.99 15.36 11.85
N PHE A 392 11.29 15.33 13.15
CA PHE A 392 11.58 16.52 13.97
C PHE A 392 13.07 16.77 14.18
N TYR A 393 13.93 15.85 13.72
CA TYR A 393 15.38 16.03 13.77
C TYR A 393 15.88 16.92 12.63
N PRO A 394 17.06 17.52 12.78
CA PRO A 394 17.73 18.22 11.68
C PRO A 394 18.01 17.27 10.51
N ASP A 395 18.12 17.84 9.32
CA ASP A 395 18.55 17.10 8.14
C ASP A 395 19.96 16.52 8.33
N CYS A 396 20.23 15.37 7.70
CA CYS A 396 21.59 14.87 7.58
C CYS A 396 22.36 15.73 6.59
N LEU A 397 23.46 16.34 7.01
CA LEU A 397 24.34 17.11 6.14
C LEU A 397 25.51 16.23 5.69
N TYR A 398 25.79 16.24 4.41
CA TYR A 398 26.91 15.51 3.82
C TYR A 398 27.69 16.39 2.83
N ALA A 399 28.94 16.04 2.59
CA ALA A 399 29.74 16.56 1.50
C ALA A 399 29.96 15.45 0.47
N GLN A 400 29.69 15.73 -0.78
CA GLN A 400 30.01 14.86 -1.90
C GLN A 400 31.21 15.43 -2.64
N THR A 401 32.29 14.64 -2.69
CA THR A 401 33.48 14.98 -3.48
C THR A 401 33.44 14.20 -4.77
N THR A 402 33.51 14.90 -5.89
CA THR A 402 33.65 14.34 -7.23
C THR A 402 35.05 14.65 -7.73
N VAL A 403 35.78 13.63 -8.14
CA VAL A 403 37.09 13.77 -8.71
C VAL A 403 37.08 13.27 -10.15
N LEU A 404 37.51 14.10 -11.07
CA LEU A 404 37.72 13.76 -12.47
C LEU A 404 39.21 13.59 -12.73
N GLY A 405 39.55 12.62 -13.55
CA GLY A 405 40.91 12.40 -14.00
C GLY A 405 40.93 11.89 -15.43
N LYS A 406 42.09 11.90 -16.06
CA LYS A 406 42.27 11.37 -17.40
C LYS A 406 43.62 10.67 -17.57
N ALA A 407 43.63 9.71 -18.47
CA ALA A 407 44.86 9.17 -19.05
C ALA A 407 44.71 9.25 -20.59
N GLY A 408 45.55 10.06 -21.23
CA GLY A 408 45.34 10.36 -22.64
C GLY A 408 43.97 10.98 -22.92
N ARG A 409 43.21 10.34 -23.81
CA ARG A 409 41.84 10.76 -24.17
C ARG A 409 40.75 10.13 -23.27
N ALA A 410 41.12 9.17 -22.43
CA ALA A 410 40.16 8.49 -21.56
C ALA A 410 39.92 9.28 -20.27
N GLU A 411 38.66 9.64 -20.04
CA GLU A 411 38.21 10.39 -18.87
C GLU A 411 37.61 9.44 -17.85
N PHE A 412 37.92 9.66 -16.58
CA PHE A 412 37.50 8.83 -15.45
C PHE A 412 36.91 9.69 -14.34
N LYS A 413 36.07 9.08 -13.56
CA LYS A 413 35.39 9.71 -12.43
C LYS A 413 35.39 8.80 -11.22
N THR A 414 35.56 9.41 -10.04
CA THR A 414 35.23 8.79 -8.76
C THR A 414 34.42 9.77 -7.90
N THR A 415 33.60 9.23 -7.00
CA THR A 415 32.83 10.04 -6.05
C THR A 415 33.02 9.49 -4.65
N GLY A 416 33.12 10.38 -3.69
CA GLY A 416 33.12 10.08 -2.27
C GLY A 416 32.04 10.84 -1.55
N ARG A 417 31.62 10.33 -0.41
CA ARG A 417 30.60 10.94 0.46
C ARG A 417 31.08 10.90 1.90
N GLU A 418 31.02 12.06 2.55
CA GLU A 418 31.38 12.25 3.95
C GLU A 418 30.17 12.80 4.69
N ILE A 419 29.76 12.19 5.81
CA ILE A 419 28.69 12.68 6.65
C ILE A 419 29.24 13.76 7.58
N LEU A 420 28.83 15.00 7.37
CA LEU A 420 29.25 16.15 8.18
C LEU A 420 28.46 16.26 9.50
N LYS A 421 27.13 16.04 9.42
CA LYS A 421 26.23 16.00 10.58
C LYS A 421 25.18 14.91 10.35
N PRO A 422 25.09 13.90 11.21
CA PRO A 422 24.21 12.76 10.98
C PRO A 422 22.72 13.13 11.04
N GLY A 423 22.34 14.17 11.82
CA GLY A 423 20.95 14.60 11.96
C GLY A 423 20.04 13.43 12.34
N TRP A 424 18.93 13.24 11.60
CA TRP A 424 17.95 12.19 11.85
C TRP A 424 18.52 10.76 11.72
N ARG A 425 19.65 10.57 11.08
CA ARG A 425 20.26 9.22 10.89
C ARG A 425 20.66 8.55 12.21
N VAL A 426 20.83 9.31 13.30
CA VAL A 426 21.13 8.76 14.64
C VAL A 426 20.02 7.85 15.18
N LEU A 427 18.80 7.97 14.66
CA LEU A 427 17.65 7.16 15.05
C LEU A 427 17.65 5.75 14.45
N PHE A 428 18.47 5.53 13.42
CA PHE A 428 18.53 4.27 12.69
C PHE A 428 19.92 3.66 12.83
N ASP A 429 19.95 2.36 13.11
CA ASP A 429 21.20 1.62 13.14
C ASP A 429 21.89 1.71 11.77
N LYS A 430 23.22 1.63 11.74
CA LYS A 430 24.00 1.50 10.51
C LYS A 430 23.74 0.12 9.90
N GLU A 431 22.51 -0.11 9.44
CA GLU A 431 22.20 -1.33 8.70
C GLU A 431 22.94 -1.26 7.36
N LYS A 432 23.71 -2.29 7.06
CA LYS A 432 24.21 -2.55 5.71
C LYS A 432 23.01 -2.69 4.80
N GLN A 433 22.67 -1.63 4.11
CA GLN A 433 21.65 -1.68 3.06
C GLN A 433 22.30 -2.36 1.86
N GLU A 434 22.02 -3.66 1.69
CA GLU A 434 22.56 -4.47 0.59
C GLU A 434 22.25 -3.91 -0.81
N ASP A 435 21.30 -2.97 -0.93
CA ASP A 435 20.84 -2.44 -2.22
C ASP A 435 21.23 -0.97 -2.49
N LYS A 436 21.98 -0.29 -1.61
CA LYS A 436 22.38 1.12 -1.84
C LYS A 436 23.89 1.31 -1.66
N GLN A 437 24.66 0.92 -2.68
CA GLN A 437 26.09 1.22 -2.76
C GLN A 437 26.40 2.74 -2.76
N ASP A 438 25.41 3.59 -3.10
CA ASP A 438 25.58 5.05 -3.20
C ASP A 438 25.42 5.81 -1.87
N ASP A 439 24.91 5.17 -0.83
CA ASP A 439 24.65 5.79 0.49
C ASP A 439 25.72 5.49 1.55
N GLU A 440 26.74 4.67 1.22
CA GLU A 440 27.81 4.38 2.15
C GLU A 440 28.81 5.55 2.22
N GLU A 441 29.19 5.89 3.46
CA GLU A 441 30.25 6.87 3.71
C GLU A 441 31.56 6.38 3.10
N ARG A 442 32.05 7.08 2.08
CA ARG A 442 33.30 6.83 1.39
C ARG A 442 34.12 8.10 1.36
N ILE A 443 35.08 8.20 2.24
CA ILE A 443 36.00 9.34 2.27
C ILE A 443 37.11 9.09 1.26
N LEU A 444 37.24 10.00 0.30
CA LEU A 444 38.33 9.94 -0.68
C LEU A 444 39.61 10.56 -0.10
N PRO A 445 40.79 10.09 -0.54
CA PRO A 445 42.02 10.82 -0.32
C PRO A 445 41.93 12.26 -0.86
N GLN A 446 42.71 13.15 -0.31
CA GLN A 446 42.79 14.51 -0.81
C GLN A 446 43.55 14.50 -2.14
N PHE A 447 42.86 14.88 -3.22
CA PHE A 447 43.42 15.06 -4.55
C PHE A 447 43.59 16.55 -4.87
N THR A 448 44.61 16.86 -5.68
CA THR A 448 44.83 18.20 -6.18
C THR A 448 44.76 18.20 -7.71
N VAL A 449 44.23 19.29 -8.29
CA VAL A 449 44.19 19.44 -9.74
C VAL A 449 45.61 19.46 -10.28
N ASP A 450 45.85 18.86 -11.45
CA ASP A 450 47.12 18.67 -12.11
C ASP A 450 48.11 17.70 -11.43
N GLU A 451 47.76 17.09 -10.29
CA GLU A 451 48.57 15.99 -9.79
C GLU A 451 48.56 14.82 -10.79
N SER A 452 49.69 14.17 -10.94
CA SER A 452 49.89 13.14 -11.95
C SER A 452 50.76 12.01 -11.42
N GLY A 453 50.50 10.79 -11.86
CA GLY A 453 51.30 9.63 -11.48
C GLY A 453 50.87 8.33 -12.15
N PRO A 454 51.57 7.24 -11.83
CA PRO A 454 51.25 5.93 -12.37
C PRO A 454 49.89 5.48 -11.89
N HIS A 455 49.20 4.71 -12.72
CA HIS A 455 47.89 4.12 -12.42
C HIS A 455 47.83 2.66 -12.92
N ALA A 456 46.84 1.94 -12.48
CA ALA A 456 46.59 0.57 -12.87
C ALA A 456 45.23 0.43 -13.58
N PRO A 457 45.19 0.61 -14.92
CA PRO A 457 43.93 0.43 -15.64
C PRO A 457 43.64 -1.04 -15.88
N GLU A 458 42.38 -1.42 -15.77
CA GLU A 458 41.90 -2.76 -16.06
C GLU A 458 40.56 -2.73 -16.79
N LEU A 459 40.34 -3.74 -17.63
CA LEU A 459 39.09 -3.95 -18.32
C LEU A 459 38.38 -5.13 -17.65
N GLN A 460 37.26 -4.85 -16.97
CA GLN A 460 36.48 -5.82 -16.23
C GLN A 460 35.37 -6.38 -17.09
N GLU A 461 35.38 -7.70 -17.28
CA GLU A 461 34.29 -8.43 -17.94
C GLU A 461 33.08 -8.52 -17.03
N LYS A 462 31.91 -8.24 -17.57
CA LYS A 462 30.62 -8.35 -16.88
C LYS A 462 29.53 -8.88 -17.81
N TRP A 463 28.50 -9.39 -17.20
CA TRP A 463 27.31 -9.85 -17.87
C TRP A 463 26.08 -9.17 -17.32
N THR A 464 25.14 -8.85 -18.18
CA THR A 464 23.82 -8.40 -17.74
C THR A 464 23.12 -9.53 -16.98
N THR A 465 22.34 -9.19 -15.98
CA THR A 465 21.59 -10.14 -15.15
C THR A 465 20.10 -9.96 -15.34
N PRO A 466 19.29 -11.02 -15.24
CA PRO A 466 17.85 -10.91 -15.33
C PRO A 466 17.29 -10.08 -14.16
N PRO A 467 16.08 -9.53 -14.30
CA PRO A 467 15.42 -8.90 -13.17
C PRO A 467 15.20 -9.93 -12.05
N LYS A 468 15.24 -9.48 -10.80
CA LYS A 468 14.97 -10.37 -9.66
C LYS A 468 13.48 -10.72 -9.59
N PRO A 469 13.12 -11.93 -9.13
CA PRO A 469 11.74 -12.24 -8.80
C PRO A 469 11.14 -11.22 -7.82
N TYR A 470 9.83 -11.01 -7.86
CA TYR A 470 9.19 -10.17 -6.86
C TYR A 470 9.32 -10.79 -5.47
N THR A 471 9.44 -9.93 -4.47
CA THR A 471 9.09 -10.19 -3.07
C THR A 471 7.73 -9.54 -2.78
N GLU A 472 7.11 -9.80 -1.64
CA GLU A 472 5.88 -9.07 -1.29
C GLU A 472 6.12 -7.55 -1.23
N ALA A 473 7.27 -7.12 -0.70
CA ALA A 473 7.65 -5.71 -0.69
C ALA A 473 7.71 -5.10 -2.10
N THR A 474 8.40 -5.76 -3.03
CA THR A 474 8.53 -5.24 -4.40
C THR A 474 7.25 -5.39 -5.21
N LEU A 475 6.42 -6.40 -4.93
CA LEU A 475 5.09 -6.54 -5.54
C LEU A 475 4.15 -5.43 -5.05
N LEU A 476 4.12 -5.13 -3.75
CA LEU A 476 3.34 -4.01 -3.21
C LEU A 476 3.74 -2.67 -3.85
N ARG A 477 5.05 -2.44 -4.03
CA ARG A 477 5.54 -1.25 -4.75
C ARG A 477 5.12 -1.25 -6.23
N ALA A 478 5.18 -2.39 -6.89
CA ALA A 478 4.72 -2.51 -8.28
C ALA A 478 3.21 -2.23 -8.39
N MET A 479 2.41 -2.74 -7.47
CA MET A 479 0.97 -2.42 -7.38
C MET A 479 0.73 -0.93 -7.16
N GLU A 480 1.48 -0.30 -6.25
CA GLU A 480 1.38 1.13 -5.95
C GLU A 480 1.75 2.01 -7.14
N THR A 481 2.77 1.61 -7.90
CA THR A 481 3.31 2.40 -9.02
C THR A 481 2.81 1.92 -10.39
N ALA A 482 1.84 1.01 -10.43
CA ALA A 482 1.34 0.41 -11.67
C ALA A 482 0.81 1.43 -12.67
N GLY A 483 0.37 2.61 -12.21
CA GLY A 483 -0.01 3.72 -13.07
C GLY A 483 1.09 4.17 -14.05
N LYS A 484 2.36 3.94 -13.73
CA LYS A 484 3.47 4.25 -14.64
C LYS A 484 3.50 3.36 -15.89
N LEU A 485 2.82 2.21 -15.84
CA LEU A 485 2.70 1.27 -16.95
C LEU A 485 1.54 1.60 -17.90
N VAL A 486 0.68 2.56 -17.52
CA VAL A 486 -0.47 2.98 -18.31
C VAL A 486 -0.04 4.03 -19.33
N ASN A 487 -0.39 3.83 -20.59
CA ASN A 487 -0.02 4.74 -21.68
C ASN A 487 -0.85 6.02 -21.70
N ASP A 488 -2.09 5.97 -21.23
CA ASP A 488 -2.98 7.12 -21.12
C ASP A 488 -2.58 8.04 -19.97
N GLU A 489 -2.35 9.32 -20.24
CA GLU A 489 -1.84 10.29 -19.28
C GLU A 489 -2.86 10.61 -18.18
N GLU A 490 -4.14 10.71 -18.54
CA GLU A 490 -5.22 11.00 -17.59
C GLU A 490 -5.45 9.84 -16.62
N LEU A 491 -5.45 8.59 -17.14
CA LEU A 491 -5.55 7.40 -16.33
C LEU A 491 -4.31 7.21 -15.45
N ARG A 492 -3.13 7.51 -15.98
CA ARG A 492 -1.88 7.49 -15.22
C ARG A 492 -1.94 8.45 -14.03
N ASP A 493 -2.46 9.66 -14.23
CA ASP A 493 -2.62 10.64 -13.18
C ASP A 493 -3.66 10.19 -12.13
N ALA A 494 -4.77 9.59 -12.56
CA ALA A 494 -5.75 8.99 -11.67
C ALA A 494 -5.16 7.86 -10.79
N MET A 495 -4.19 7.11 -11.32
CA MET A 495 -3.52 6.02 -10.59
C MET A 495 -2.31 6.46 -9.77
N LYS A 496 -1.79 7.67 -9.94
CA LYS A 496 -0.62 8.16 -9.17
C LYS A 496 -0.82 8.06 -7.65
N GLU A 497 -2.04 8.18 -7.20
CA GLU A 497 -2.38 8.16 -5.78
C GLU A 497 -2.77 6.77 -5.26
N ASN A 498 -3.24 5.83 -6.11
CA ASN A 498 -3.78 4.56 -5.64
C ASN A 498 -3.17 3.29 -6.27
N GLY A 499 -2.58 3.36 -7.45
CA GLY A 499 -2.05 2.18 -8.16
C GLY A 499 -3.12 1.11 -8.42
N ILE A 500 -2.73 -0.16 -8.40
CA ILE A 500 -3.64 -1.33 -8.44
C ILE A 500 -4.09 -1.63 -7.01
N GLY A 501 -5.38 -1.52 -6.76
CA GLY A 501 -5.98 -1.76 -5.45
C GLY A 501 -5.63 -0.68 -4.41
N ARG A 502 -6.45 -0.57 -3.38
CA ARG A 502 -6.19 0.32 -2.25
C ARG A 502 -5.20 -0.31 -1.27
N PRO A 503 -4.46 0.47 -0.50
CA PRO A 503 -3.55 -0.05 0.53
C PRO A 503 -4.22 -1.08 1.45
N SER A 504 -5.46 -0.82 1.88
CA SER A 504 -6.23 -1.69 2.75
C SER A 504 -6.58 -3.07 2.17
N THR A 505 -6.59 -3.22 0.84
CA THR A 505 -7.02 -4.45 0.15
C THR A 505 -5.88 -5.25 -0.47
N ARG A 506 -4.70 -4.65 -0.69
CA ARG A 506 -3.57 -5.31 -1.37
C ARG A 506 -3.12 -6.59 -0.67
N ALA A 507 -3.04 -6.58 0.67
CA ALA A 507 -2.68 -7.77 1.45
C ALA A 507 -3.66 -8.93 1.18
N ALA A 508 -4.97 -8.66 1.23
CA ALA A 508 -6.00 -9.66 0.97
C ALA A 508 -5.95 -10.21 -0.46
N ILE A 509 -5.59 -9.38 -1.44
CA ILE A 509 -5.40 -9.81 -2.84
C ILE A 509 -4.21 -10.78 -2.94
N ILE A 510 -3.07 -10.46 -2.34
CA ILE A 510 -1.89 -11.33 -2.33
C ILE A 510 -2.23 -12.67 -1.66
N GLU A 511 -2.89 -12.66 -0.51
CA GLU A 511 -3.36 -13.87 0.17
C GLU A 511 -4.33 -14.70 -0.68
N THR A 512 -5.22 -14.03 -1.43
CA THR A 512 -6.14 -14.70 -2.35
C THR A 512 -5.40 -15.43 -3.45
N LEU A 513 -4.34 -14.84 -4.02
CA LEU A 513 -3.51 -15.48 -5.05
C LEU A 513 -2.82 -16.75 -4.51
N TYR A 514 -2.35 -16.73 -3.26
CA TYR A 514 -1.81 -17.94 -2.60
C TYR A 514 -2.90 -19.00 -2.40
N LYS A 515 -4.03 -18.62 -1.80
CA LYS A 515 -5.14 -19.56 -1.51
C LYS A 515 -5.73 -20.21 -2.77
N ARG A 516 -5.75 -19.48 -3.89
CA ARG A 516 -6.20 -20.00 -5.19
C ARG A 516 -5.16 -20.86 -5.89
N GLY A 517 -3.93 -20.93 -5.35
CA GLY A 517 -2.83 -21.69 -5.94
C GLY A 517 -2.32 -21.08 -7.24
N TYR A 518 -2.48 -19.76 -7.46
CA TYR A 518 -1.96 -19.07 -8.64
C TYR A 518 -0.53 -18.59 -8.47
N MET A 519 -0.12 -18.39 -7.24
CA MET A 519 1.19 -17.92 -6.84
C MET A 519 1.71 -18.71 -5.64
N ARG A 520 3.01 -18.88 -5.55
CA ARG A 520 3.69 -19.52 -4.42
C ARG A 520 4.86 -18.66 -3.96
N LYS A 521 5.23 -18.82 -2.71
CA LYS A 521 6.38 -18.16 -2.09
C LYS A 521 7.47 -19.18 -1.82
N GLU A 522 8.70 -18.89 -2.25
CA GLU A 522 9.89 -19.64 -1.92
C GLU A 522 10.88 -18.71 -1.21
N LYS A 523 11.12 -18.96 0.08
CA LYS A 523 11.84 -18.02 0.94
C LYS A 523 11.17 -16.65 0.93
N LYS A 524 11.80 -15.64 0.31
CA LYS A 524 11.24 -14.29 0.15
C LYS A 524 10.67 -14.01 -1.24
N ASN A 525 10.94 -14.87 -2.20
CA ASN A 525 10.61 -14.67 -3.60
C ASN A 525 9.23 -15.24 -3.95
N LEU A 526 8.56 -14.57 -4.87
CA LEU A 526 7.24 -14.91 -5.38
C LEU A 526 7.36 -15.47 -6.79
N TYR A 527 6.69 -16.59 -7.03
CA TYR A 527 6.66 -17.27 -8.33
C TYR A 527 5.23 -17.60 -8.72
N PRO A 528 4.86 -17.47 -9.99
CA PRO A 528 3.59 -17.98 -10.44
C PRO A 528 3.63 -19.52 -10.42
N THR A 529 2.47 -20.14 -10.24
CA THR A 529 2.30 -21.57 -10.47
C THR A 529 1.95 -21.83 -11.95
N PRO A 530 2.05 -23.07 -12.44
CA PRO A 530 1.55 -23.39 -13.78
C PRO A 530 0.09 -22.97 -13.99
N THR A 531 -0.76 -23.12 -12.98
CA THR A 531 -2.14 -22.65 -13.00
C THR A 531 -2.26 -21.14 -13.12
N GLY A 532 -1.45 -20.39 -12.38
CA GLY A 532 -1.43 -18.93 -12.47
C GLY A 532 -0.95 -18.43 -13.82
N THR A 533 0.09 -19.03 -14.36
CA THR A 533 0.61 -18.72 -15.70
C THR A 533 -0.44 -19.04 -16.76
N GLY A 534 -1.02 -20.25 -16.72
CA GLY A 534 -2.05 -20.67 -17.66
C GLY A 534 -3.29 -19.77 -17.62
N LEU A 535 -3.71 -19.29 -16.44
CA LEU A 535 -4.82 -18.36 -16.34
C LEU A 535 -4.52 -17.04 -17.08
N ILE A 536 -3.34 -16.46 -16.89
CA ILE A 536 -2.97 -15.19 -17.56
C ILE A 536 -2.84 -15.40 -19.08
N ASP A 537 -2.33 -16.54 -19.52
CA ASP A 537 -2.19 -16.86 -20.95
C ASP A 537 -3.55 -17.06 -21.64
N LEU A 538 -4.56 -17.57 -20.92
CA LEU A 538 -5.93 -17.74 -21.41
C LEU A 538 -6.71 -16.43 -21.56
N ILE A 539 -6.35 -15.39 -20.81
CA ILE A 539 -7.04 -14.11 -20.88
C ILE A 539 -6.51 -13.35 -22.09
N HIS A 540 -7.32 -13.25 -23.15
CA HIS A 540 -6.98 -12.48 -24.34
C HIS A 540 -7.35 -11.01 -24.22
N GLU A 541 -8.32 -10.67 -23.36
CA GLU A 541 -8.75 -9.30 -23.07
C GLU A 541 -7.68 -8.59 -22.23
N GLU A 542 -6.80 -7.86 -22.90
CA GLU A 542 -5.69 -7.14 -22.27
C GLU A 542 -6.15 -6.23 -21.11
N LEU A 543 -7.35 -5.64 -21.23
CA LEU A 543 -7.93 -4.78 -20.20
C LEU A 543 -8.05 -5.47 -18.83
N LEU A 544 -8.35 -6.78 -18.82
CA LEU A 544 -8.45 -7.56 -17.57
C LEU A 544 -7.09 -7.86 -16.93
N LYS A 545 -6.01 -7.84 -17.70
CA LYS A 545 -4.64 -8.11 -17.24
C LYS A 545 -3.86 -6.83 -16.92
N SER A 546 -4.33 -5.70 -17.42
CA SER A 546 -3.66 -4.42 -17.29
C SER A 546 -4.14 -3.62 -16.07
N ALA A 547 -3.37 -2.59 -15.71
CA ALA A 547 -3.78 -1.63 -14.72
C ALA A 547 -4.84 -0.63 -15.20
N GLU A 548 -5.13 -0.57 -16.50
CA GLU A 548 -6.03 0.43 -17.13
C GLU A 548 -7.45 0.34 -16.59
N LEU A 549 -8.02 -0.86 -16.52
CA LEU A 549 -9.37 -1.07 -15.97
C LEU A 549 -9.47 -0.53 -14.54
N THR A 550 -8.48 -0.80 -13.72
CA THR A 550 -8.41 -0.27 -12.36
C THR A 550 -8.33 1.26 -12.37
N GLY A 551 -7.52 1.83 -13.27
CA GLY A 551 -7.38 3.28 -13.43
C GLY A 551 -8.70 3.96 -13.80
N ILE A 552 -9.41 3.44 -14.78
CA ILE A 552 -10.72 3.94 -15.21
C ILE A 552 -11.71 3.93 -14.03
N TRP A 553 -11.81 2.82 -13.30
CA TRP A 553 -12.73 2.72 -12.19
C TRP A 553 -12.35 3.62 -11.02
N GLU A 554 -11.07 3.68 -10.64
CA GLU A 554 -10.62 4.55 -9.56
C GLU A 554 -10.87 6.04 -9.88
N LYS A 555 -10.70 6.45 -11.14
CA LYS A 555 -11.06 7.80 -11.58
C LYS A 555 -12.54 8.08 -11.33
N HIS A 556 -13.43 7.28 -11.88
CA HIS A 556 -14.88 7.46 -11.74
C HIS A 556 -15.34 7.36 -10.28
N LEU A 557 -14.78 6.45 -9.49
CA LEU A 557 -15.12 6.32 -8.06
C LEU A 557 -14.71 7.55 -7.25
N ARG A 558 -13.58 8.19 -7.55
CA ARG A 558 -13.19 9.45 -6.92
C ARG A 558 -14.09 10.62 -7.34
N GLU A 559 -14.46 10.65 -8.60
CA GLU A 559 -15.41 11.63 -9.09
C GLU A 559 -16.78 11.47 -8.42
N ILE A 560 -17.22 10.24 -8.12
CA ILE A 560 -18.43 9.96 -7.31
C ILE A 560 -18.21 10.46 -5.87
N GLU A 561 -17.08 10.17 -5.23
CA GLU A 561 -16.79 10.69 -3.88
C GLU A 561 -16.86 12.22 -3.80
N ARG A 562 -16.49 12.91 -4.87
CA ARG A 562 -16.53 14.38 -4.99
C ARG A 562 -17.86 14.93 -5.49
N GLY A 563 -18.85 14.06 -5.78
CA GLY A 563 -20.14 14.46 -6.36
C GLY A 563 -20.05 14.94 -7.82
N GLN A 564 -18.98 14.62 -8.53
CA GLN A 564 -18.69 15.04 -9.90
C GLN A 564 -19.13 14.02 -10.97
N TYR A 565 -19.45 12.80 -10.56
CA TYR A 565 -19.89 11.72 -11.43
C TYR A 565 -21.09 10.99 -10.82
N GLN A 566 -22.05 10.61 -11.66
CA GLN A 566 -23.28 10.00 -11.18
C GLN A 566 -23.11 8.49 -10.96
N PRO A 567 -23.44 7.95 -9.76
CA PRO A 567 -23.39 6.51 -9.49
C PRO A 567 -24.16 5.66 -10.50
N ALA A 568 -25.33 6.13 -10.95
CA ALA A 568 -26.16 5.43 -11.93
C ALA A 568 -25.45 5.28 -13.28
N GLN A 569 -24.78 6.31 -13.75
CA GLN A 569 -24.01 6.27 -15.00
C GLN A 569 -22.88 5.25 -14.92
N PHE A 570 -22.11 5.27 -13.82
CA PHE A 570 -21.06 4.29 -13.57
C PHE A 570 -21.59 2.86 -13.61
N MET A 571 -22.75 2.63 -13.00
CA MET A 571 -23.39 1.31 -13.00
C MET A 571 -23.81 0.84 -14.38
N ASP A 572 -24.34 1.73 -15.21
CA ASP A 572 -24.75 1.38 -16.58
C ASP A 572 -23.54 1.05 -17.47
N GLU A 573 -22.45 1.79 -17.34
CA GLU A 573 -21.19 1.50 -18.03
C GLU A 573 -20.60 0.15 -17.61
N LEU A 574 -20.67 -0.21 -16.32
CA LEU A 574 -20.24 -1.52 -15.83
C LEU A 574 -21.07 -2.66 -16.41
N LYS A 575 -22.39 -2.50 -16.44
CA LYS A 575 -23.29 -3.53 -17.03
C LYS A 575 -22.99 -3.73 -18.50
N GLN A 576 -22.78 -2.65 -19.24
CA GLN A 576 -22.43 -2.72 -20.66
C GLN A 576 -21.07 -3.39 -20.85
N MET A 577 -20.05 -3.03 -20.07
CA MET A 577 -18.73 -3.64 -20.13
C MET A 577 -18.79 -5.15 -19.88
N VAL A 578 -19.52 -5.61 -18.85
CA VAL A 578 -19.66 -7.04 -18.55
C VAL A 578 -20.41 -7.76 -19.66
N THR A 579 -21.43 -7.15 -20.26
CA THR A 579 -22.18 -7.71 -21.39
C THR A 579 -21.27 -7.89 -22.60
N THR A 580 -20.48 -6.88 -22.95
CA THR A 580 -19.50 -6.92 -24.04
C THR A 580 -18.45 -8.00 -23.77
N LEU A 581 -17.87 -8.04 -22.57
CA LEU A 581 -16.89 -9.05 -22.18
C LEU A 581 -17.42 -10.49 -22.38
N VAL A 582 -18.66 -10.74 -21.92
CA VAL A 582 -19.29 -12.07 -22.09
C VAL A 582 -19.44 -12.42 -23.56
N HIS A 583 -19.95 -11.49 -24.37
CA HIS A 583 -20.12 -11.69 -25.80
C HIS A 583 -18.79 -11.99 -26.51
N ASP A 584 -17.77 -11.18 -26.26
CA ASP A 584 -16.48 -11.29 -26.92
C ASP A 584 -15.77 -12.59 -26.54
N VAL A 585 -15.74 -12.96 -25.27
CA VAL A 585 -15.17 -14.24 -24.83
C VAL A 585 -15.94 -15.42 -25.37
N LEU A 586 -17.28 -15.38 -25.41
CA LEU A 586 -18.07 -16.49 -26.00
C LEU A 586 -17.82 -16.64 -27.49
N SER A 587 -17.59 -15.54 -28.21
CA SER A 587 -17.32 -15.53 -29.66
C SER A 587 -15.89 -15.96 -30.00
N ASP A 588 -14.96 -15.92 -29.03
CA ASP A 588 -13.59 -16.37 -29.22
C ASP A 588 -13.53 -17.90 -29.41
N ASN A 589 -13.04 -18.34 -30.57
CA ASN A 589 -12.87 -19.76 -30.94
C ASN A 589 -11.48 -20.32 -30.61
N SER A 590 -10.63 -19.56 -29.89
CA SER A 590 -9.32 -20.03 -29.47
C SER A 590 -9.41 -21.18 -28.47
N SER A 591 -8.42 -22.05 -28.51
CA SER A 591 -8.41 -23.40 -27.93
C SER A 591 -8.64 -23.44 -26.40
N ARG A 592 -9.31 -24.54 -26.01
CA ARG A 592 -9.39 -24.98 -24.58
C ARG A 592 -8.01 -25.40 -24.07
N LEU A 593 -7.74 -25.12 -22.81
CA LEU A 593 -6.57 -25.65 -22.05
C LEU A 593 -6.63 -27.18 -22.00
#